data_84e062d2e42409e1b8846da503c98d6e
#
_entry.id   84e062d2e42409e1b8846da503c98d6e
#
_cell.length_a   1.000
_cell.length_b   1.000
_cell.length_c   1.000
_cell.angle_alpha   90.00
_cell.angle_beta   90.00
_cell.angle_gamma   90.00
#
_symmetry.space_group_name_H-M   'P 1'
#
loop_
_entity.id
_entity.type
_entity.pdbx_description
1 polymer ?
#
loop_
_entity_poly.entity_id
_entity_poly.type
_entity_poly.pdbx_seq_one_letter_code
_entity_poly.pdbx_strand_id
1 'polypeptide(L)'
;MKIIIAGGGTGGHIFPALAIANALKVKDAAIEILFVGAKGKMEMEKIPAAGYEIVGLDIAGYNRSSLIKNISLPVKLVASFLQVRKILRTFKPDAVIGVGGYSSFPVLRSAQSMKIPTFIHESNSLPGKSNIMLGKRATEIFVPSEGMEKYFPAEKIKITGNPVRKALLQNIPREEALKFFGLQPEMKTVFVMGGSLGAKSINETIQENIDLFKKNNLQLIWQTGKSFAPEAAKAEEERSNIWSNAFIDKMENAYAAADVVISRSGAMTVAELCVVAKPAIFVPYPFAAEDHQTVNASVLVSKKSALMVPDAKTKSELFPCLLQLVNDEQLMKELKENISKLGNVNADEVIATAILNKINKR
;
A
#
# COMPACT_ATOMS: atom_id res chain seq x y z
N MET A 1 16.70 3.68 -23.22
CA MET A 1 16.25 2.45 -22.55
C MET A 1 14.74 2.45 -22.47
N LYS A 2 14.09 1.29 -22.67
CA LYS A 2 12.62 1.15 -22.65
C LYS A 2 12.19 0.15 -21.57
N ILE A 3 11.29 0.55 -20.69
CA ILE A 3 10.83 -0.28 -19.57
C ILE A 3 9.31 -0.36 -19.56
N ILE A 4 8.78 -1.57 -19.40
CA ILE A 4 7.34 -1.77 -19.11
C ILE A 4 7.16 -2.01 -17.62
N ILE A 5 6.19 -1.32 -17.02
CA ILE A 5 5.74 -1.57 -15.65
C ILE A 5 4.30 -2.11 -15.69
N ALA A 6 4.10 -3.33 -15.19
CA ALA A 6 2.84 -4.04 -15.28
C ALA A 6 2.24 -4.31 -13.90
N GLY A 7 0.98 -4.00 -13.75
CA GLY A 7 0.23 -4.23 -12.52
C GLY A 7 -0.87 -3.22 -12.28
N GLY A 8 -1.56 -3.33 -11.16
CA GLY A 8 -2.63 -2.42 -10.81
C GLY A 8 -3.75 -3.10 -10.03
N GLY A 9 -4.97 -2.56 -10.18
CA GLY A 9 -6.17 -3.02 -9.51
C GLY A 9 -6.43 -2.34 -8.16
N THR A 10 -5.38 -1.98 -7.42
CA THR A 10 -5.47 -1.29 -6.12
C THR A 10 -4.34 -0.29 -5.94
N GLY A 11 -4.53 0.67 -5.03
CA GLY A 11 -3.46 1.63 -4.65
C GLY A 11 -2.17 0.94 -4.16
N GLY A 12 -2.29 -0.22 -3.52
CA GLY A 12 -1.15 -1.02 -3.05
C GLY A 12 -0.19 -1.48 -4.15
N HIS A 13 -0.64 -1.55 -5.41
CA HIS A 13 0.19 -1.86 -6.57
C HIS A 13 0.57 -0.60 -7.36
N ILE A 14 -0.37 0.36 -7.46
CA ILE A 14 -0.19 1.55 -8.30
C ILE A 14 0.86 2.50 -7.71
N PHE A 15 0.82 2.76 -6.41
CA PHE A 15 1.76 3.71 -5.79
C PHE A 15 3.21 3.22 -5.80
N PRO A 16 3.53 1.95 -5.47
CA PRO A 16 4.88 1.41 -5.68
C PRO A 16 5.34 1.47 -7.14
N ALA A 17 4.44 1.18 -8.09
CA ALA A 17 4.76 1.26 -9.51
C ALA A 17 5.17 2.69 -9.94
N LEU A 18 4.43 3.70 -9.49
CA LEU A 18 4.75 5.11 -9.73
C LEU A 18 6.06 5.53 -9.05
N ALA A 19 6.29 5.10 -7.81
CA ALA A 19 7.53 5.40 -7.10
C ALA A 19 8.76 4.82 -7.83
N ILE A 20 8.68 3.56 -8.27
CA ILE A 20 9.74 2.92 -9.07
C ILE A 20 9.95 3.65 -10.40
N ALA A 21 8.87 4.01 -11.11
CA ALA A 21 8.94 4.77 -12.36
C ALA A 21 9.63 6.12 -12.18
N ASN A 22 9.24 6.87 -11.15
CA ASN A 22 9.84 8.16 -10.83
C ASN A 22 11.32 8.03 -10.46
N ALA A 23 11.70 7.02 -9.67
CA ALA A 23 13.09 6.76 -9.32
C ALA A 23 13.94 6.39 -10.54
N LEU A 24 13.40 5.61 -11.49
CA LEU A 24 14.05 5.32 -12.76
C LEU A 24 14.28 6.60 -13.59
N LYS A 25 13.26 7.46 -13.69
CA LYS A 25 13.36 8.75 -14.41
C LYS A 25 14.33 9.74 -13.77
N VAL A 26 14.43 9.75 -12.44
CA VAL A 26 15.44 10.58 -11.72
C VAL A 26 16.86 10.11 -12.05
N LYS A 27 17.08 8.80 -12.22
CA LYS A 27 18.41 8.26 -12.58
C LYS A 27 18.77 8.47 -14.04
N ASP A 28 17.81 8.40 -14.92
CA ASP A 28 17.98 8.66 -16.36
C ASP A 28 16.65 9.13 -16.97
N ALA A 29 16.55 10.42 -17.25
CA ALA A 29 15.37 11.06 -17.82
C ALA A 29 15.01 10.52 -19.22
N ALA A 30 15.98 9.94 -19.95
CA ALA A 30 15.77 9.38 -21.29
C ALA A 30 15.09 7.99 -21.27
N ILE A 31 14.89 7.37 -20.11
CA ILE A 31 14.17 6.10 -20.02
C ILE A 31 12.72 6.28 -20.46
N GLU A 32 12.29 5.55 -21.49
CA GLU A 32 10.88 5.47 -21.89
C GLU A 32 10.15 4.44 -21.03
N ILE A 33 9.09 4.86 -20.35
CA ILE A 33 8.29 3.98 -19.48
C ILE A 33 6.87 3.86 -20.03
N LEU A 34 6.43 2.61 -20.24
CA LEU A 34 5.06 2.28 -20.61
C LEU A 34 4.42 1.45 -19.49
N PHE A 35 3.28 1.88 -18.99
CA PHE A 35 2.51 1.08 -18.06
C PHE A 35 1.55 0.12 -18.78
N VAL A 36 1.30 -1.03 -18.16
CA VAL A 36 0.30 -2.00 -18.62
C VAL A 36 -0.58 -2.40 -17.44
N GLY A 37 -1.86 -2.08 -17.52
CA GLY A 37 -2.86 -2.31 -16.46
C GLY A 37 -4.11 -3.03 -16.99
N ALA A 38 -5.17 -3.07 -16.22
CA ALA A 38 -6.47 -3.61 -16.62
C ALA A 38 -7.46 -2.47 -16.94
N LYS A 39 -8.20 -2.62 -18.02
CA LYS A 39 -9.25 -1.66 -18.41
C LYS A 39 -10.28 -1.47 -17.29
N GLY A 40 -10.74 -0.23 -17.11
CA GLY A 40 -11.79 0.12 -16.15
C GLY A 40 -11.36 0.00 -14.68
N LYS A 41 -10.05 0.00 -14.41
CA LYS A 41 -9.48 -0.01 -13.06
C LYS A 41 -8.78 1.32 -12.74
N MET A 42 -8.49 1.53 -11.46
CA MET A 42 -7.93 2.76 -10.91
C MET A 42 -6.65 3.21 -11.62
N GLU A 43 -5.82 2.28 -12.07
CA GLU A 43 -4.58 2.58 -12.79
C GLU A 43 -4.82 3.35 -14.09
N MET A 44 -5.96 3.12 -14.77
CA MET A 44 -6.28 3.83 -16.02
C MET A 44 -6.51 5.33 -15.82
N GLU A 45 -6.76 5.77 -14.60
CA GLU A 45 -6.92 7.18 -14.22
C GLU A 45 -5.64 7.73 -13.56
N LYS A 46 -5.10 6.98 -12.58
CA LYS A 46 -3.99 7.44 -11.73
C LYS A 46 -2.66 7.52 -12.45
N ILE A 47 -2.38 6.59 -13.38
CA ILE A 47 -1.12 6.57 -14.12
C ILE A 47 -1.01 7.75 -15.11
N PRO A 48 -2.03 8.05 -15.95
CA PRO A 48 -2.02 9.25 -16.80
C PRO A 48 -1.96 10.56 -15.99
N ALA A 49 -2.67 10.63 -14.85
CA ALA A 49 -2.61 11.79 -13.97
C ALA A 49 -1.19 12.05 -13.40
N ALA A 50 -0.36 11.00 -13.32
CA ALA A 50 1.05 11.10 -12.94
C ALA A 50 2.00 11.35 -14.13
N GLY A 51 1.48 11.56 -15.36
CA GLY A 51 2.26 11.90 -16.55
C GLY A 51 2.85 10.70 -17.30
N TYR A 52 2.35 9.48 -17.07
CA TYR A 52 2.81 8.28 -17.76
C TYR A 52 1.78 7.71 -18.74
N GLU A 53 2.28 7.12 -19.82
CA GLU A 53 1.45 6.36 -20.75
C GLU A 53 1.05 5.01 -20.18
N ILE A 54 -0.20 4.57 -20.43
CA ILE A 54 -0.70 3.28 -20.01
C ILE A 54 -1.52 2.60 -21.10
N VAL A 55 -1.32 1.30 -21.27
CA VAL A 55 -2.17 0.43 -22.10
C VAL A 55 -3.01 -0.48 -21.22
N GLY A 56 -4.34 -0.41 -21.40
CA GLY A 56 -5.28 -1.27 -20.68
C GLY A 56 -5.50 -2.61 -21.39
N LEU A 57 -5.32 -3.71 -20.66
CA LEU A 57 -5.67 -5.06 -21.11
C LEU A 57 -7.15 -5.34 -20.84
N ASP A 58 -7.78 -6.09 -21.73
CA ASP A 58 -9.12 -6.65 -21.48
C ASP A 58 -8.99 -7.94 -20.65
N ILE A 59 -8.72 -7.77 -19.37
CA ILE A 59 -8.51 -8.86 -18.42
C ILE A 59 -9.34 -8.61 -17.16
N ALA A 60 -9.82 -9.68 -16.54
CA ALA A 60 -10.52 -9.62 -15.26
C ALA A 60 -9.87 -10.57 -14.26
N GLY A 61 -9.93 -10.18 -12.98
CA GLY A 61 -9.57 -11.09 -11.88
C GLY A 61 -10.65 -12.14 -11.65
N TYR A 62 -10.28 -13.24 -11.00
CA TYR A 62 -11.22 -14.27 -10.60
C TYR A 62 -12.29 -13.72 -9.65
N ASN A 63 -13.56 -13.87 -10.01
CA ASN A 63 -14.67 -13.43 -9.18
C ASN A 63 -15.04 -14.54 -8.18
N ARG A 64 -14.74 -14.32 -6.90
CA ARG A 64 -15.01 -15.31 -5.84
C ARG A 64 -16.49 -15.43 -5.46
N SER A 65 -17.30 -14.41 -5.75
CA SER A 65 -18.73 -14.37 -5.40
C SER A 65 -19.66 -14.92 -6.48
N SER A 66 -19.15 -15.12 -7.71
CA SER A 66 -19.98 -15.61 -8.83
C SER A 66 -19.15 -16.43 -9.81
N LEU A 67 -19.41 -17.76 -9.85
CA LEU A 67 -18.74 -18.67 -10.79
C LEU A 67 -19.11 -18.36 -12.25
N ILE A 68 -20.34 -17.91 -12.50
CA ILE A 68 -20.84 -17.58 -13.86
C ILE A 68 -20.01 -16.45 -14.48
N LYS A 69 -19.59 -15.46 -13.68
CA LYS A 69 -18.74 -14.36 -14.17
C LYS A 69 -17.33 -14.80 -14.57
N ASN A 70 -16.94 -16.02 -14.18
CA ASN A 70 -15.63 -16.57 -14.51
C ASN A 70 -15.60 -17.36 -15.83
N ILE A 71 -16.75 -17.65 -16.46
CA ILE A 71 -16.82 -18.44 -17.71
C ILE A 71 -16.00 -17.78 -18.83
N SER A 72 -15.98 -16.46 -18.91
CA SER A 72 -15.21 -15.72 -19.92
C SER A 72 -13.71 -15.56 -19.59
N LEU A 73 -13.26 -15.92 -18.40
CA LEU A 73 -11.87 -15.70 -17.96
C LEU A 73 -10.82 -16.42 -18.84
N PRO A 74 -11.01 -17.69 -19.27
CA PRO A 74 -10.04 -18.35 -20.12
C PRO A 74 -9.85 -17.64 -21.46
N VAL A 75 -10.96 -17.20 -22.09
CA VAL A 75 -10.92 -16.48 -23.36
C VAL A 75 -10.23 -15.12 -23.19
N LYS A 76 -10.59 -14.37 -22.15
CA LYS A 76 -9.95 -13.08 -21.82
C LYS A 76 -8.46 -13.25 -21.51
N LEU A 77 -8.09 -14.33 -20.85
CA LEU A 77 -6.69 -14.61 -20.54
C LEU A 77 -5.90 -14.87 -21.85
N VAL A 78 -6.40 -15.71 -22.77
CA VAL A 78 -5.75 -15.95 -24.07
C VAL A 78 -5.66 -14.67 -24.88
N ALA A 79 -6.74 -13.89 -24.96
CA ALA A 79 -6.77 -12.60 -25.65
C ALA A 79 -5.74 -11.62 -25.06
N SER A 80 -5.61 -11.59 -23.71
CA SER A 80 -4.62 -10.74 -23.04
C SER A 80 -3.18 -11.14 -23.41
N PHE A 81 -2.87 -12.43 -23.55
CA PHE A 81 -1.55 -12.89 -24.00
C PHE A 81 -1.23 -12.44 -25.43
N LEU A 82 -2.20 -12.49 -26.34
CA LEU A 82 -2.03 -12.01 -27.72
C LEU A 82 -1.80 -10.49 -27.76
N GLN A 83 -2.60 -9.74 -26.99
CA GLN A 83 -2.45 -8.28 -26.85
C GLN A 83 -1.07 -7.93 -26.27
N VAL A 84 -0.65 -8.59 -25.20
CA VAL A 84 0.65 -8.38 -24.56
C VAL A 84 1.81 -8.68 -25.53
N ARG A 85 1.74 -9.79 -26.29
CA ARG A 85 2.77 -10.08 -27.29
C ARG A 85 2.92 -9.00 -28.34
N LYS A 86 1.80 -8.39 -28.78
CA LYS A 86 1.82 -7.24 -29.68
C LYS A 86 2.50 -6.04 -29.03
N ILE A 87 2.14 -5.70 -27.78
CA ILE A 87 2.76 -4.60 -27.03
C ILE A 87 4.28 -4.81 -26.90
N LEU A 88 4.72 -5.99 -26.46
CA LEU A 88 6.14 -6.29 -26.29
C LEU A 88 6.93 -6.21 -27.62
N ARG A 89 6.35 -6.67 -28.74
CA ARG A 89 6.99 -6.59 -30.06
C ARG A 89 7.07 -5.17 -30.60
N THR A 90 6.05 -4.33 -30.32
CA THR A 90 5.99 -2.94 -30.80
C THR A 90 6.87 -2.04 -29.96
N PHE A 91 6.76 -2.12 -28.63
CA PHE A 91 7.51 -1.25 -27.71
C PHE A 91 8.98 -1.69 -27.57
N LYS A 92 9.27 -3.00 -27.69
CA LYS A 92 10.60 -3.62 -27.55
C LYS A 92 11.30 -3.23 -26.24
N PRO A 93 10.73 -3.59 -25.08
CA PRO A 93 11.30 -3.19 -23.80
C PRO A 93 12.62 -3.93 -23.52
N ASP A 94 13.56 -3.22 -22.89
CA ASP A 94 14.81 -3.79 -22.36
C ASP A 94 14.53 -4.59 -21.07
N ALA A 95 13.46 -4.24 -20.34
CA ALA A 95 13.02 -4.94 -19.13
C ALA A 95 11.52 -4.77 -18.88
N VAL A 96 10.96 -5.69 -18.09
CA VAL A 96 9.57 -5.65 -17.62
C VAL A 96 9.54 -5.81 -16.12
N ILE A 97 8.83 -4.91 -15.42
CA ILE A 97 8.66 -4.89 -13.97
C ILE A 97 7.21 -5.25 -13.65
N GLY A 98 6.97 -6.24 -12.80
CA GLY A 98 5.66 -6.58 -12.26
C GLY A 98 5.53 -6.10 -10.82
N VAL A 99 4.47 -5.35 -10.54
CA VAL A 99 4.18 -4.83 -9.19
C VAL A 99 3.01 -5.54 -8.52
N GLY A 100 2.52 -6.63 -9.11
CA GLY A 100 1.36 -7.37 -8.62
C GLY A 100 0.05 -6.99 -9.30
N GLY A 101 -1.03 -7.64 -8.88
CA GLY A 101 -2.31 -7.60 -9.57
C GLY A 101 -2.38 -8.59 -10.73
N TYR A 102 -3.61 -8.91 -11.17
CA TYR A 102 -3.82 -9.95 -12.18
C TYR A 102 -3.37 -9.54 -13.59
N SER A 103 -3.26 -8.23 -13.87
CA SER A 103 -2.74 -7.73 -15.16
C SER A 103 -1.24 -7.95 -15.34
N SER A 104 -0.46 -8.06 -14.25
CA SER A 104 0.98 -8.30 -14.33
C SER A 104 1.33 -9.72 -14.85
N PHE A 105 0.49 -10.72 -14.57
CA PHE A 105 0.78 -12.11 -14.90
C PHE A 105 0.99 -12.34 -16.42
N PRO A 106 0.06 -11.99 -17.33
CA PRO A 106 0.27 -12.23 -18.76
C PRO A 106 1.44 -11.41 -19.32
N VAL A 107 1.73 -10.23 -18.76
CA VAL A 107 2.82 -9.37 -19.21
C VAL A 107 4.17 -9.99 -18.88
N LEU A 108 4.42 -10.32 -17.61
CA LEU A 108 5.69 -10.94 -17.22
C LEU A 108 5.87 -12.32 -17.83
N ARG A 109 4.82 -13.14 -17.88
CA ARG A 109 4.89 -14.48 -18.46
C ARG A 109 5.24 -14.43 -19.95
N SER A 110 4.68 -13.47 -20.71
CA SER A 110 5.04 -13.27 -22.13
C SER A 110 6.48 -12.75 -22.25
N ALA A 111 6.88 -11.78 -21.45
CA ALA A 111 8.25 -11.27 -21.44
C ALA A 111 9.28 -12.38 -21.16
N GLN A 112 9.02 -13.23 -20.15
CA GLN A 112 9.85 -14.38 -19.83
C GLN A 112 9.96 -15.39 -21.01
N SER A 113 8.85 -15.60 -21.74
CA SER A 113 8.87 -16.48 -22.93
C SER A 113 9.68 -15.89 -24.08
N MET A 114 9.79 -14.58 -24.15
CA MET A 114 10.59 -13.84 -25.14
C MET A 114 12.03 -13.54 -24.64
N LYS A 115 12.44 -14.10 -23.50
CA LYS A 115 13.75 -13.90 -22.87
C LYS A 115 14.06 -12.43 -22.51
N ILE A 116 13.03 -11.60 -22.32
CA ILE A 116 13.16 -10.23 -21.81
C ILE A 116 13.35 -10.31 -20.29
N PRO A 117 14.32 -9.59 -19.69
CA PRO A 117 14.50 -9.52 -18.24
C PRO A 117 13.23 -9.12 -17.53
N THR A 118 12.88 -9.87 -16.47
CA THR A 118 11.71 -9.54 -15.66
C THR A 118 12.09 -9.33 -14.21
N PHE A 119 11.51 -8.30 -13.60
CA PHE A 119 11.66 -7.94 -12.19
C PHE A 119 10.30 -8.00 -11.52
N ILE A 120 10.27 -8.40 -10.27
CA ILE A 120 9.03 -8.46 -9.48
C ILE A 120 9.21 -7.59 -8.24
N HIS A 121 8.25 -6.73 -7.98
CA HIS A 121 8.07 -6.11 -6.68
C HIS A 121 6.87 -6.76 -5.99
N GLU A 122 7.10 -7.42 -4.86
CA GLU A 122 6.05 -7.97 -4.00
C GLU A 122 5.93 -7.09 -2.75
N SER A 123 4.75 -6.53 -2.56
CA SER A 123 4.52 -5.60 -1.45
C SER A 123 4.14 -6.29 -0.14
N ASN A 124 3.58 -7.49 -0.19
CA ASN A 124 3.05 -8.19 0.97
C ASN A 124 4.05 -9.18 1.55
N SER A 125 3.97 -9.42 2.86
CA SER A 125 4.73 -10.47 3.53
C SER A 125 4.23 -11.89 3.17
N LEU A 126 3.01 -12.01 2.63
CA LEU A 126 2.50 -13.21 1.99
C LEU A 126 2.29 -12.93 0.50
N PRO A 127 3.14 -13.48 -0.39
CA PRO A 127 3.12 -13.15 -1.80
C PRO A 127 1.93 -13.77 -2.53
N GLY A 128 1.43 -13.06 -3.54
CA GLY A 128 0.40 -13.58 -4.43
C GLY A 128 0.89 -14.77 -5.27
N LYS A 129 0.01 -15.75 -5.53
CA LYS A 129 0.31 -16.98 -6.30
C LYS A 129 0.92 -16.69 -7.66
N SER A 130 0.49 -15.63 -8.34
CA SER A 130 1.06 -15.20 -9.62
C SER A 130 2.52 -14.81 -9.48
N ASN A 131 2.88 -14.05 -8.44
CA ASN A 131 4.26 -13.65 -8.20
C ASN A 131 5.15 -14.84 -7.83
N ILE A 132 4.63 -15.81 -7.04
CA ILE A 132 5.36 -17.07 -6.74
C ILE A 132 5.69 -17.83 -8.03
N MET A 133 4.72 -17.98 -8.94
CA MET A 133 4.93 -18.67 -10.21
C MET A 133 5.93 -17.94 -11.12
N LEU A 134 5.80 -16.63 -11.24
CA LEU A 134 6.66 -15.77 -12.07
C LEU A 134 8.07 -15.65 -11.48
N GLY A 135 8.21 -15.67 -10.17
CA GLY A 135 9.47 -15.53 -9.45
C GLY A 135 10.50 -16.58 -9.81
N LYS A 136 10.06 -17.80 -10.13
CA LYS A 136 10.97 -18.89 -10.59
C LYS A 136 11.83 -18.49 -11.79
N ARG A 137 11.33 -17.60 -12.66
CA ARG A 137 12.00 -17.15 -13.88
C ARG A 137 12.34 -15.65 -13.90
N ALA A 138 12.04 -14.93 -12.82
CA ALA A 138 12.42 -13.54 -12.70
C ALA A 138 13.94 -13.37 -12.62
N THR A 139 14.43 -12.23 -13.06
CA THR A 139 15.83 -11.82 -12.92
C THR A 139 16.15 -11.46 -11.48
N GLU A 140 15.27 -10.70 -10.83
CA GLU A 140 15.38 -10.29 -9.42
C GLU A 140 13.99 -10.03 -8.84
N ILE A 141 13.84 -10.21 -7.53
CA ILE A 141 12.58 -10.08 -6.80
C ILE A 141 12.81 -9.15 -5.60
N PHE A 142 12.12 -8.03 -5.60
CA PHE A 142 12.16 -7.04 -4.52
C PHE A 142 11.05 -7.34 -3.52
N VAL A 143 11.40 -7.47 -2.26
CA VAL A 143 10.49 -7.90 -1.20
C VAL A 143 10.53 -6.96 -0.01
N PRO A 144 9.43 -6.91 0.81
CA PRO A 144 9.32 -5.96 1.90
C PRO A 144 10.20 -6.31 3.10
N SER A 145 10.45 -7.58 3.36
CA SER A 145 11.12 -8.07 4.57
C SER A 145 11.76 -9.45 4.37
N GLU A 146 12.44 -9.94 5.38
CA GLU A 146 12.96 -11.29 5.49
C GLU A 146 11.84 -12.35 5.50
N GLY A 147 12.22 -13.63 5.32
CA GLY A 147 11.31 -14.78 5.36
C GLY A 147 10.61 -15.08 4.03
N MET A 148 11.00 -14.39 2.94
CA MET A 148 10.43 -14.58 1.61
C MET A 148 11.07 -15.73 0.83
N GLU A 149 12.17 -16.29 1.31
CA GLU A 149 12.85 -17.48 0.77
C GLU A 149 11.98 -18.74 0.81
N LYS A 150 10.91 -18.74 1.63
CA LYS A 150 9.87 -19.79 1.63
C LYS A 150 9.09 -19.86 0.31
N TYR A 151 9.05 -18.76 -0.43
CA TYR A 151 8.19 -18.58 -1.59
C TYR A 151 8.97 -18.36 -2.87
N PHE A 152 10.17 -17.79 -2.78
CA PHE A 152 10.99 -17.42 -3.93
C PHE A 152 12.41 -18.00 -3.81
N PRO A 153 13.10 -18.22 -4.95
CA PRO A 153 14.51 -18.62 -4.93
C PRO A 153 15.36 -17.57 -4.21
N ALA A 154 16.08 -17.99 -3.17
CA ALA A 154 16.83 -17.10 -2.27
C ALA A 154 17.82 -16.18 -3.00
N GLU A 155 18.51 -16.73 -4.03
CA GLU A 155 19.50 -16.02 -4.84
C GLU A 155 18.93 -14.88 -5.71
N LYS A 156 17.59 -14.82 -5.84
CA LYS A 156 16.88 -13.77 -6.60
C LYS A 156 16.25 -12.72 -5.71
N ILE A 157 16.19 -12.96 -4.42
CA ILE A 157 15.55 -12.05 -3.48
C ILE A 157 16.47 -10.87 -3.16
N LYS A 158 15.89 -9.68 -3.17
CA LYS A 158 16.48 -8.47 -2.62
C LYS A 158 15.51 -7.82 -1.66
N ILE A 159 15.86 -7.74 -0.40
CA ILE A 159 15.07 -7.05 0.61
C ILE A 159 15.26 -5.54 0.42
N THR A 160 14.20 -4.85 0.04
CA THR A 160 14.24 -3.42 -0.27
C THR A 160 13.27 -2.62 0.59
N GLY A 161 12.32 -3.28 1.25
CA GLY A 161 11.14 -2.59 1.74
C GLY A 161 10.19 -2.20 0.59
N ASN A 162 9.10 -1.52 0.94
CA ASN A 162 8.14 -1.01 -0.02
C ASN A 162 8.39 0.48 -0.31
N PRO A 163 8.38 0.90 -1.58
CA PRO A 163 8.46 2.32 -1.94
C PRO A 163 7.28 3.11 -1.37
N VAL A 164 7.54 4.16 -0.60
CA VAL A 164 6.54 5.05 -0.04
C VAL A 164 6.50 6.39 -0.77
N ARG A 165 5.45 7.17 -0.53
CA ARG A 165 5.31 8.52 -1.10
C ARG A 165 6.41 9.44 -0.56
N LYS A 166 7.12 10.15 -1.44
CA LYS A 166 8.17 11.09 -1.03
C LYS A 166 7.66 12.23 -0.13
N ALA A 167 6.39 12.62 -0.24
CA ALA A 167 5.77 13.60 0.63
C ALA A 167 5.84 13.23 2.12
N LEU A 168 5.82 11.93 2.45
CA LEU A 168 5.92 11.44 3.83
C LEU A 168 7.32 11.62 4.44
N LEU A 169 8.32 11.89 3.63
CA LEU A 169 9.70 12.14 4.08
C LEU A 169 9.93 13.61 4.47
N GLN A 170 8.94 14.48 4.26
CA GLN A 170 9.00 15.87 4.67
C GLN A 170 8.91 15.96 6.19
N ASN A 171 9.81 16.74 6.78
CA ASN A 171 9.78 16.99 8.22
C ASN A 171 8.78 18.12 8.52
N ILE A 172 7.50 17.78 8.59
CA ILE A 172 6.44 18.74 8.93
C ILE A 172 6.34 18.84 10.47
N PRO A 173 6.49 20.04 11.05
CA PRO A 173 6.30 20.24 12.48
C PRO A 173 4.87 19.82 12.90
N ARG A 174 4.74 19.14 14.05
CA ARG A 174 3.43 18.68 14.56
C ARG A 174 2.43 19.84 14.72
N GLU A 175 2.89 20.98 15.19
CA GLU A 175 2.05 22.17 15.38
C GLU A 175 1.47 22.70 14.05
N GLU A 176 2.27 22.74 13.01
CA GLU A 176 1.84 23.13 11.65
C GLU A 176 0.79 22.14 11.12
N ALA A 177 1.04 20.86 11.30
CA ALA A 177 0.11 19.80 10.90
C ALA A 177 -1.22 19.87 11.66
N LEU A 178 -1.18 20.11 12.97
CA LEU A 178 -2.39 20.30 13.78
C LEU A 178 -3.19 21.54 13.36
N LYS A 179 -2.50 22.65 13.08
CA LYS A 179 -3.14 23.87 12.56
C LYS A 179 -3.84 23.65 11.24
N PHE A 180 -3.27 22.80 10.36
CA PHE A 180 -3.93 22.43 9.10
C PHE A 180 -5.28 21.76 9.31
N PHE A 181 -5.45 20.98 10.38
CA PHE A 181 -6.70 20.31 10.74
C PHE A 181 -7.57 21.11 11.75
N GLY A 182 -7.13 22.29 12.21
CA GLY A 182 -7.84 23.06 13.22
C GLY A 182 -7.86 22.40 14.60
N LEU A 183 -6.87 21.59 14.92
CA LEU A 183 -6.75 20.80 16.15
C LEU A 183 -5.82 21.45 17.18
N GLN A 184 -5.94 21.03 18.45
CA GLN A 184 -5.25 21.63 19.59
C GLN A 184 -3.89 20.94 19.86
N PRO A 185 -2.80 21.70 20.16
CA PRO A 185 -1.48 21.09 20.42
C PRO A 185 -1.40 20.32 21.75
N GLU A 186 -2.25 20.63 22.73
CA GLU A 186 -2.23 20.05 24.06
C GLU A 186 -2.90 18.67 24.13
N MET A 187 -3.68 18.30 23.12
CA MET A 187 -4.40 17.03 23.07
C MET A 187 -3.63 15.98 22.27
N LYS A 188 -3.68 14.72 22.72
CA LYS A 188 -3.15 13.61 21.91
C LYS A 188 -4.06 13.36 20.70
N THR A 189 -3.45 13.21 19.53
CA THR A 189 -4.15 13.05 18.25
C THR A 189 -4.17 11.60 17.82
N VAL A 190 -5.36 11.08 17.62
CA VAL A 190 -5.57 9.75 17.02
C VAL A 190 -5.93 9.94 15.54
N PHE A 191 -5.15 9.33 14.65
CA PHE A 191 -5.46 9.30 13.24
C PHE A 191 -6.08 7.95 12.87
N VAL A 192 -7.31 7.97 12.36
CA VAL A 192 -8.07 6.77 11.98
C VAL A 192 -8.28 6.74 10.48
N MET A 193 -7.90 5.62 9.83
CA MET A 193 -8.12 5.43 8.39
C MET A 193 -8.43 3.97 8.04
N GLY A 194 -9.43 3.79 7.17
CA GLY A 194 -9.83 2.48 6.63
C GLY A 194 -9.30 2.18 5.22
N GLY A 195 -8.36 3.02 4.70
CA GLY A 195 -7.98 3.04 3.29
C GLY A 195 -8.94 3.89 2.44
N SER A 196 -8.77 3.91 1.12
CA SER A 196 -9.51 4.79 0.20
C SER A 196 -11.02 4.56 0.17
N LEU A 197 -11.49 3.37 0.52
CA LEU A 197 -12.92 3.03 0.56
C LEU A 197 -13.52 3.15 1.96
N GLY A 198 -12.69 3.41 2.98
CA GLY A 198 -13.10 3.34 4.37
C GLY A 198 -13.12 1.90 4.91
N ALA A 199 -13.39 1.76 6.20
CA ALA A 199 -13.53 0.48 6.89
C ALA A 199 -14.73 0.52 7.84
N LYS A 200 -15.80 -0.15 7.44
CA LYS A 200 -17.09 -0.10 8.15
C LYS A 200 -16.94 -0.42 9.64
N SER A 201 -16.31 -1.54 10.00
CA SER A 201 -16.14 -1.96 11.39
C SER A 201 -15.35 -0.95 12.23
N ILE A 202 -14.30 -0.35 11.67
CA ILE A 202 -13.54 0.71 12.34
C ILE A 202 -14.42 1.95 12.51
N ASN A 203 -15.06 2.41 11.43
CA ASN A 203 -15.90 3.61 11.46
C ASN A 203 -17.05 3.49 12.46
N GLU A 204 -17.79 2.39 12.47
CA GLU A 204 -18.86 2.14 13.42
C GLU A 204 -18.35 2.15 14.87
N THR A 205 -17.21 1.51 15.13
CA THR A 205 -16.61 1.48 16.46
C THR A 205 -16.18 2.88 16.92
N ILE A 206 -15.57 3.68 16.02
CA ILE A 206 -15.19 5.06 16.34
C ILE A 206 -16.44 5.91 16.64
N GLN A 207 -17.48 5.79 15.81
CA GLN A 207 -18.75 6.52 16.01
C GLN A 207 -19.43 6.15 17.33
N GLU A 208 -19.48 4.86 17.67
CA GLU A 208 -20.07 4.38 18.94
C GLU A 208 -19.32 4.91 20.18
N ASN A 209 -18.03 5.26 20.04
CA ASN A 209 -17.17 5.74 21.13
C ASN A 209 -16.79 7.23 20.98
N ILE A 210 -17.46 7.98 20.13
CA ILE A 210 -17.02 9.32 19.72
C ILE A 210 -16.91 10.31 20.89
N ASP A 211 -17.81 10.25 21.85
CA ASP A 211 -17.79 11.13 23.02
C ASP A 211 -16.66 10.81 24.00
N LEU A 212 -16.12 9.59 23.93
CA LEU A 212 -15.02 9.18 24.80
C LEU A 212 -13.70 9.82 24.38
N PHE A 213 -13.56 10.29 23.12
CA PHE A 213 -12.38 11.05 22.71
C PHE A 213 -12.20 12.29 23.59
N LYS A 214 -13.22 13.15 23.67
CA LYS A 214 -13.16 14.36 24.48
C LYS A 214 -12.99 14.05 25.98
N LYS A 215 -13.70 13.04 26.50
CA LYS A 215 -13.60 12.61 27.91
C LYS A 215 -12.18 12.16 28.30
N ASN A 216 -11.40 11.64 27.37
CA ASN A 216 -10.03 11.15 27.58
C ASN A 216 -8.98 12.14 27.07
N ASN A 217 -9.32 13.39 26.84
CA ASN A 217 -8.42 14.42 26.30
C ASN A 217 -7.75 14.02 24.99
N LEU A 218 -8.52 13.37 24.09
CA LEU A 218 -8.09 12.94 22.76
C LEU A 218 -8.79 13.77 21.69
N GLN A 219 -8.12 13.94 20.56
CA GLN A 219 -8.67 14.49 19.34
C GLN A 219 -8.50 13.52 18.18
N LEU A 220 -9.31 13.68 17.13
CA LEU A 220 -9.45 12.71 16.06
C LEU A 220 -9.24 13.36 14.70
N ILE A 221 -8.36 12.77 13.88
CA ILE A 221 -8.33 12.94 12.44
C ILE A 221 -8.92 11.67 11.84
N TRP A 222 -10.00 11.78 11.05
CA TRP A 222 -10.77 10.62 10.62
C TRP A 222 -10.98 10.57 9.11
N GLN A 223 -10.27 9.65 8.43
CA GLN A 223 -10.54 9.32 7.04
C GLN A 223 -11.55 8.17 6.95
N THR A 224 -12.78 8.49 6.60
CA THR A 224 -13.92 7.59 6.71
C THR A 224 -14.24 6.77 5.48
N GLY A 225 -13.78 7.21 4.28
CA GLY A 225 -14.29 6.74 3.00
C GLY A 225 -15.66 7.39 2.66
N LYS A 226 -16.01 7.39 1.38
CA LYS A 226 -17.20 8.09 0.87
C LYS A 226 -18.52 7.66 1.53
N SER A 227 -18.66 6.36 1.84
CA SER A 227 -19.91 5.82 2.36
C SER A 227 -20.25 6.25 3.79
N PHE A 228 -19.26 6.62 4.59
CA PHE A 228 -19.44 7.00 6.00
C PHE A 228 -19.19 8.50 6.23
N ALA A 229 -18.83 9.25 5.22
CA ALA A 229 -18.52 10.68 5.34
C ALA A 229 -19.70 11.52 5.86
N PRO A 230 -20.98 11.27 5.47
CA PRO A 230 -22.11 12.07 6.00
C PRO A 230 -22.32 11.91 7.51
N GLU A 231 -22.13 10.71 8.05
CA GLU A 231 -22.24 10.43 9.49
C GLU A 231 -21.09 11.08 10.27
N ALA A 232 -19.87 11.01 9.74
CA ALA A 232 -18.70 11.61 10.37
C ALA A 232 -18.75 13.15 10.35
N ALA A 233 -19.26 13.77 9.28
CA ALA A 233 -19.42 15.21 9.20
C ALA A 233 -20.33 15.76 10.32
N LYS A 234 -21.42 15.06 10.66
CA LYS A 234 -22.26 15.43 11.80
C LYS A 234 -21.51 15.37 13.13
N ALA A 235 -20.65 14.35 13.31
CA ALA A 235 -19.84 14.25 14.52
C ALA A 235 -18.81 15.38 14.63
N GLU A 236 -18.26 15.84 13.52
CA GLU A 236 -17.33 16.97 13.43
C GLU A 236 -18.05 18.31 13.73
N GLU A 237 -19.22 18.56 13.13
CA GLU A 237 -20.00 19.78 13.36
C GLU A 237 -20.34 19.99 14.85
N GLU A 238 -20.58 18.91 15.58
CA GLU A 238 -20.92 18.94 17.01
C GLU A 238 -19.70 19.02 17.95
N ARG A 239 -18.48 18.78 17.46
CA ARG A 239 -17.28 18.54 18.31
C ARG A 239 -16.02 19.16 17.74
N SER A 240 -15.49 20.16 18.40
CA SER A 240 -14.27 20.89 17.99
C SER A 240 -12.96 20.08 18.06
N ASN A 241 -12.99 18.87 18.66
CA ASN A 241 -11.83 17.97 18.74
C ASN A 241 -11.84 16.88 17.67
N ILE A 242 -12.69 17.00 16.66
CA ILE A 242 -12.81 16.03 15.57
C ILE A 242 -12.64 16.77 14.24
N TRP A 243 -11.82 16.21 13.38
CA TRP A 243 -11.75 16.53 11.97
C TRP A 243 -12.00 15.26 11.14
N SER A 244 -12.89 15.35 10.16
CA SER A 244 -13.26 14.20 9.34
C SER A 244 -13.31 14.53 7.86
N ASN A 245 -12.95 13.57 7.02
CA ASN A 245 -13.16 13.65 5.58
C ASN A 245 -13.28 12.25 4.97
N ALA A 246 -13.95 12.15 3.82
CA ALA A 246 -14.00 10.93 3.04
C ALA A 246 -12.61 10.46 2.60
N PHE A 247 -11.74 11.39 2.25
CA PHE A 247 -10.36 11.11 1.80
C PHE A 247 -9.43 12.25 2.22
N ILE A 248 -8.20 11.91 2.59
CA ILE A 248 -7.15 12.87 2.96
C ILE A 248 -6.11 12.90 1.84
N ASP A 249 -5.98 14.04 1.16
CA ASP A 249 -4.98 14.24 0.12
C ASP A 249 -3.58 14.48 0.72
N LYS A 250 -3.52 15.26 1.81
CA LYS A 250 -2.30 15.63 2.53
C LYS A 250 -2.02 14.64 3.67
N MET A 251 -1.72 13.38 3.31
CA MET A 251 -1.44 12.32 4.28
C MET A 251 -0.22 12.63 5.15
N GLU A 252 0.75 13.35 4.62
CA GLU A 252 1.93 13.82 5.35
C GLU A 252 1.55 14.65 6.58
N ASN A 253 0.56 15.54 6.45
CA ASN A 253 0.05 16.31 7.59
C ASN A 253 -0.68 15.42 8.60
N ALA A 254 -1.50 14.46 8.14
CA ALA A 254 -2.22 13.56 9.04
C ALA A 254 -1.26 12.72 9.88
N TYR A 255 -0.23 12.16 9.23
CA TYR A 255 0.80 11.43 9.96
C TYR A 255 1.63 12.33 10.87
N ALA A 256 2.00 13.54 10.45
CA ALA A 256 2.77 14.48 11.28
C ALA A 256 1.99 14.88 12.55
N ALA A 257 0.68 15.16 12.43
CA ALA A 257 -0.20 15.50 13.54
C ALA A 257 -0.46 14.34 14.51
N ALA A 258 -0.44 13.10 14.02
CA ALA A 258 -0.85 11.92 14.80
C ALA A 258 0.15 11.52 15.88
N ASP A 259 -0.35 11.14 17.05
CA ASP A 259 0.40 10.45 18.11
C ASP A 259 0.20 8.93 18.00
N VAL A 260 -0.98 8.48 17.63
CA VAL A 260 -1.35 7.07 17.40
C VAL A 260 -2.15 6.95 16.10
N VAL A 261 -1.94 5.86 15.37
CA VAL A 261 -2.69 5.58 14.13
C VAL A 261 -3.49 4.29 14.28
N ILE A 262 -4.77 4.32 13.91
CA ILE A 262 -5.62 3.13 13.78
C ILE A 262 -5.89 2.91 12.29
N SER A 263 -5.54 1.73 11.76
CA SER A 263 -5.71 1.49 10.33
C SER A 263 -5.87 0.04 9.95
N ARG A 264 -6.29 -0.20 8.69
CA ARG A 264 -6.09 -1.49 8.03
C ARG A 264 -4.60 -1.74 7.80
N SER A 265 -4.19 -3.01 7.76
CA SER A 265 -2.79 -3.45 7.59
C SER A 265 -2.44 -3.78 6.14
N GLY A 266 -2.90 -2.94 5.19
CA GLY A 266 -2.43 -3.03 3.81
C GLY A 266 -0.93 -2.77 3.73
N ALA A 267 -0.22 -3.47 2.84
CA ALA A 267 1.25 -3.43 2.75
C ALA A 267 1.83 -2.01 2.66
N MET A 268 1.17 -1.12 1.91
CA MET A 268 1.63 0.26 1.79
C MET A 268 1.40 1.08 3.06
N THR A 269 0.27 0.88 3.74
CA THR A 269 0.00 1.53 5.03
C THR A 269 1.03 1.10 6.07
N VAL A 270 1.35 -0.19 6.12
CA VAL A 270 2.40 -0.73 7.00
C VAL A 270 3.75 -0.08 6.70
N ALA A 271 4.13 0.00 5.42
CA ALA A 271 5.40 0.62 5.01
C ALA A 271 5.44 2.12 5.35
N GLU A 272 4.35 2.85 5.10
CA GLU A 272 4.23 4.27 5.45
C GLU A 272 4.39 4.48 6.96
N LEU A 273 3.71 3.68 7.79
CA LEU A 273 3.81 3.76 9.25
C LEU A 273 5.21 3.44 9.77
N CYS A 274 5.92 2.49 9.16
CA CYS A 274 7.31 2.22 9.48
C CYS A 274 8.21 3.43 9.19
N VAL A 275 7.99 4.10 8.05
CA VAL A 275 8.78 5.27 7.63
C VAL A 275 8.49 6.50 8.50
N VAL A 276 7.22 6.78 8.82
CA VAL A 276 6.85 7.92 9.67
C VAL A 276 6.98 7.62 11.17
N ALA A 277 7.35 6.39 11.53
CA ALA A 277 7.61 5.93 12.90
C ALA A 277 6.46 6.25 13.88
N LYS A 278 5.22 5.95 13.50
CA LYS A 278 4.05 6.19 14.36
C LYS A 278 3.58 4.91 15.05
N PRO A 279 3.31 4.94 16.37
CA PRO A 279 2.62 3.86 17.05
C PRO A 279 1.31 3.53 16.36
N ALA A 280 1.04 2.25 16.12
CA ALA A 280 -0.13 1.83 15.35
C ALA A 280 -0.90 0.69 16.00
N ILE A 281 -2.23 0.75 15.87
CA ILE A 281 -3.16 -0.36 16.12
C ILE A 281 -3.72 -0.80 14.77
N PHE A 282 -3.33 -1.98 14.32
CA PHE A 282 -3.83 -2.55 13.08
C PHE A 282 -5.14 -3.30 13.30
N VAL A 283 -6.08 -3.10 12.38
CA VAL A 283 -7.31 -3.88 12.27
C VAL A 283 -7.31 -4.53 10.88
N PRO A 284 -6.78 -5.75 10.72
CA PRO A 284 -6.68 -6.41 9.43
C PRO A 284 -8.05 -6.60 8.77
N TYR A 285 -8.13 -6.41 7.44
CA TYR A 285 -9.35 -6.64 6.69
C TYR A 285 -9.62 -8.14 6.52
N PRO A 286 -10.74 -8.69 7.03
CA PRO A 286 -10.96 -10.13 7.14
C PRO A 286 -11.18 -10.83 5.80
N PHE A 287 -11.52 -10.07 4.75
CA PHE A 287 -11.74 -10.60 3.39
C PHE A 287 -10.56 -10.32 2.45
N ALA A 288 -9.40 -9.95 3.01
CA ALA A 288 -8.18 -9.77 2.23
C ALA A 288 -7.79 -11.09 1.55
N ALA A 289 -7.30 -10.99 0.31
CA ALA A 289 -6.88 -12.17 -0.43
C ALA A 289 -5.81 -12.94 0.36
N GLU A 290 -6.06 -14.25 0.61
CA GLU A 290 -5.11 -15.12 1.33
C GLU A 290 -4.73 -14.60 2.73
N ASP A 291 -5.60 -13.76 3.33
CA ASP A 291 -5.41 -13.16 4.65
C ASP A 291 -4.10 -12.36 4.82
N HIS A 292 -3.58 -11.79 3.71
CA HIS A 292 -2.30 -11.10 3.73
C HIS A 292 -2.25 -9.92 4.71
N GLN A 293 -3.40 -9.29 5.06
CA GLN A 293 -3.40 -8.19 6.02
C GLN A 293 -3.11 -8.65 7.45
N THR A 294 -3.65 -9.79 7.86
CA THR A 294 -3.30 -10.38 9.16
C THR A 294 -1.81 -10.72 9.21
N VAL A 295 -1.26 -11.30 8.14
CA VAL A 295 0.17 -11.62 8.07
C VAL A 295 1.03 -10.36 8.13
N ASN A 296 0.69 -9.31 7.38
CA ASN A 296 1.41 -8.03 7.41
C ASN A 296 1.45 -7.43 8.83
N ALA A 297 0.30 -7.39 9.54
CA ALA A 297 0.23 -6.90 10.91
C ALA A 297 1.02 -7.79 11.88
N SER A 298 0.89 -9.11 11.78
CA SER A 298 1.55 -10.07 12.68
C SER A 298 3.08 -9.96 12.66
N VAL A 299 3.66 -9.64 11.50
CA VAL A 299 5.12 -9.39 11.39
C VAL A 299 5.56 -8.22 12.28
N LEU A 300 4.76 -7.13 12.36
CA LEU A 300 5.09 -5.98 13.21
C LEU A 300 4.81 -6.28 14.68
N VAL A 301 3.71 -6.98 14.98
CA VAL A 301 3.35 -7.37 16.35
C VAL A 301 4.43 -8.29 16.94
N SER A 302 4.91 -9.27 16.19
CA SER A 302 5.98 -10.18 16.65
C SER A 302 7.29 -9.45 16.96
N LYS A 303 7.52 -8.28 16.33
CA LYS A 303 8.67 -7.39 16.57
C LYS A 303 8.39 -6.31 17.60
N LYS A 304 7.26 -6.38 18.32
CA LYS A 304 6.80 -5.35 19.28
C LYS A 304 6.78 -3.94 18.65
N SER A 305 6.37 -3.84 17.40
CA SER A 305 6.38 -2.60 16.60
C SER A 305 4.99 -2.04 16.36
N ALA A 306 3.95 -2.81 16.68
CA ALA A 306 2.54 -2.40 16.56
C ALA A 306 1.65 -3.28 17.44
N LEU A 307 0.40 -2.82 17.64
CA LEU A 307 -0.69 -3.61 18.23
C LEU A 307 -1.64 -4.07 17.11
N MET A 308 -2.43 -5.11 17.39
CA MET A 308 -3.43 -5.64 16.44
C MET A 308 -4.70 -6.02 17.17
N VAL A 309 -5.84 -5.59 16.61
CA VAL A 309 -7.18 -5.99 17.02
C VAL A 309 -7.86 -6.70 15.85
N PRO A 310 -8.35 -7.94 16.00
CA PRO A 310 -9.11 -8.62 14.96
C PRO A 310 -10.37 -7.83 14.57
N ASP A 311 -10.73 -7.81 13.28
CA ASP A 311 -11.89 -7.06 12.79
C ASP A 311 -13.20 -7.41 13.51
N ALA A 312 -13.43 -8.69 13.79
CA ALA A 312 -14.61 -9.16 14.53
C ALA A 312 -14.68 -8.68 15.99
N LYS A 313 -13.59 -8.17 16.54
CA LYS A 313 -13.47 -7.73 17.92
C LYS A 313 -13.35 -6.20 18.07
N THR A 314 -13.46 -5.44 16.99
CA THR A 314 -13.30 -3.97 17.02
C THR A 314 -14.23 -3.32 18.05
N LYS A 315 -15.50 -3.69 18.10
CA LYS A 315 -16.47 -3.10 19.04
C LYS A 315 -16.11 -3.27 20.51
N SER A 316 -15.53 -4.42 20.88
CA SER A 316 -15.19 -4.73 22.27
C SER A 316 -13.75 -4.40 22.64
N GLU A 317 -12.79 -4.47 21.71
CA GLU A 317 -11.36 -4.40 22.03
C GLU A 317 -10.66 -3.16 21.50
N LEU A 318 -11.15 -2.51 20.40
CA LEU A 318 -10.40 -1.44 19.74
C LEU A 318 -10.23 -0.21 20.62
N PHE A 319 -11.35 0.29 21.22
CA PHE A 319 -11.28 1.49 22.04
C PHE A 319 -10.55 1.25 23.38
N PRO A 320 -10.77 0.14 24.11
CA PRO A 320 -9.93 -0.23 25.23
C PRO A 320 -8.44 -0.32 24.90
N CYS A 321 -8.07 -0.94 23.78
CA CYS A 321 -6.69 -1.02 23.30
C CYS A 321 -6.09 0.37 23.02
N LEU A 322 -6.87 1.27 22.39
CA LEU A 322 -6.47 2.66 22.19
C LEU A 322 -6.20 3.37 23.51
N LEU A 323 -7.13 3.28 24.49
CA LEU A 323 -6.96 3.93 25.79
C LEU A 323 -5.75 3.40 26.55
N GLN A 324 -5.52 2.09 26.52
CA GLN A 324 -4.32 1.50 27.11
C GLN A 324 -3.06 2.10 26.47
N LEU A 325 -3.00 2.15 25.13
CA LEU A 325 -1.83 2.65 24.40
C LEU A 325 -1.57 4.14 24.70
N VAL A 326 -2.59 5.01 24.62
CA VAL A 326 -2.39 6.45 24.81
C VAL A 326 -2.06 6.85 26.25
N ASN A 327 -2.39 6.02 27.23
CA ASN A 327 -2.07 6.23 28.64
C ASN A 327 -0.76 5.57 29.07
N ASP A 328 -0.13 4.75 28.22
CA ASP A 328 1.16 4.10 28.51
C ASP A 328 2.26 4.74 27.62
N GLU A 329 2.93 5.74 28.17
CA GLU A 329 4.01 6.46 27.48
C GLU A 329 5.20 5.55 27.14
N GLN A 330 5.49 4.56 28.00
CA GLN A 330 6.57 3.62 27.80
C GLN A 330 6.26 2.70 26.60
N LEU A 331 5.03 2.18 26.52
CA LEU A 331 4.58 1.36 25.39
C LEU A 331 4.57 2.18 24.09
N MET A 332 4.06 3.42 24.11
CA MET A 332 4.11 4.31 22.93
C MET A 332 5.53 4.53 22.43
N LYS A 333 6.48 4.75 23.35
CA LYS A 333 7.89 4.94 23.02
C LYS A 333 8.50 3.66 22.45
N GLU A 334 8.25 2.50 23.09
CA GLU A 334 8.74 1.19 22.61
C GLU A 334 8.25 0.90 21.19
N LEU A 335 6.95 1.04 20.93
CA LEU A 335 6.37 0.82 19.60
C LEU A 335 6.99 1.75 18.56
N LYS A 336 7.12 3.04 18.88
CA LYS A 336 7.74 4.05 18.00
C LYS A 336 9.19 3.72 17.66
N GLU A 337 10.00 3.36 18.64
CA GLU A 337 11.40 2.99 18.44
C GLU A 337 11.54 1.70 17.63
N ASN A 338 10.70 0.71 17.88
CA ASN A 338 10.75 -0.55 17.16
C ASN A 338 10.25 -0.42 15.70
N ILE A 339 9.15 0.29 15.47
CA ILE A 339 8.61 0.47 14.11
C ILE A 339 9.56 1.29 13.24
N SER A 340 10.28 2.28 13.80
CA SER A 340 11.24 3.10 13.07
C SER A 340 12.39 2.30 12.46
N LYS A 341 12.80 1.20 13.12
CA LYS A 341 13.88 0.31 12.64
C LYS A 341 13.47 -0.49 11.40
N LEU A 342 12.17 -0.54 11.10
CA LEU A 342 11.60 -1.29 9.96
C LEU A 342 11.35 -0.40 8.74
N GLY A 343 11.46 0.91 8.88
CA GLY A 343 11.25 1.87 7.80
C GLY A 343 12.39 1.86 6.78
N ASN A 344 12.06 1.83 5.49
CA ASN A 344 13.02 2.02 4.42
C ASN A 344 12.59 3.20 3.54
N VAL A 345 13.31 4.31 3.66
CA VAL A 345 12.99 5.56 2.97
C VAL A 345 13.45 5.60 1.51
N ASN A 346 14.39 4.71 1.11
CA ASN A 346 15.03 4.70 -0.19
C ASN A 346 14.69 3.45 -1.02
N ALA A 347 13.60 2.77 -0.70
CA ALA A 347 13.23 1.51 -1.37
C ALA A 347 13.10 1.68 -2.90
N ASP A 348 12.49 2.77 -3.37
CA ASP A 348 12.33 3.10 -4.78
C ASP A 348 13.68 3.28 -5.49
N GLU A 349 14.63 3.98 -4.87
CA GLU A 349 15.96 4.22 -5.42
C GLU A 349 16.81 2.95 -5.46
N VAL A 350 16.72 2.12 -4.41
CA VAL A 350 17.42 0.83 -4.34
C VAL A 350 16.90 -0.11 -5.43
N ILE A 351 15.57 -0.16 -5.64
CA ILE A 351 14.95 -0.95 -6.70
C ILE A 351 15.38 -0.45 -8.07
N ALA A 352 15.26 0.85 -8.34
CA ALA A 352 15.65 1.44 -9.63
C ALA A 352 17.13 1.17 -9.95
N THR A 353 18.02 1.35 -8.97
CA THR A 353 19.45 1.06 -9.13
C THR A 353 19.72 -0.41 -9.46
N ALA A 354 19.05 -1.33 -8.74
CA ALA A 354 19.22 -2.76 -8.97
C ALA A 354 18.78 -3.15 -10.39
N ILE A 355 17.63 -2.63 -10.85
CA ILE A 355 17.13 -2.88 -12.21
C ILE A 355 18.13 -2.40 -13.26
N LEU A 356 18.57 -1.14 -13.18
CA LEU A 356 19.51 -0.56 -14.14
C LEU A 356 20.84 -1.30 -14.18
N ASN A 357 21.39 -1.66 -13.02
CA ASN A 357 22.64 -2.45 -12.94
C ASN A 357 22.52 -3.82 -13.60
N LYS A 358 21.36 -4.47 -13.55
CA LYS A 358 21.13 -5.77 -14.20
C LYS A 358 20.93 -5.66 -15.71
N ILE A 359 20.34 -4.56 -16.18
CA ILE A 359 20.12 -4.32 -17.61
C ILE A 359 21.46 -3.92 -18.27
N ASN A 360 22.24 -3.03 -17.65
CA ASN A 360 23.50 -2.53 -18.20
C ASN A 360 24.65 -3.55 -18.21
N LYS A 361 24.54 -4.66 -17.46
CA LYS A 361 25.53 -5.75 -17.45
C LYS A 361 25.30 -6.79 -18.55
N ARG A 362 24.33 -6.61 -19.43
CA ARG A 362 24.01 -7.46 -20.58
C ARG A 362 24.53 -6.85 -21.86
#